data_01ec77893750ee4da5ddfbadca347b2b
#
_entry.id   01ec77893750ee4da5ddfbadca347b2b
#
_cell.length_a   1.000
_cell.length_b   1.000
_cell.length_c   1.000
_cell.angle_alpha   90.00
_cell.angle_beta   90.00
_cell.angle_gamma   90.00
#
_symmetry.space_group_name_H-M   'P 1'
#
loop_
_entity.id
_entity.type
_entity.pdbx_description
1 polymer ?
#
loop_
_entity_poly.entity_id
_entity_poly.type
_entity_poly.pdbx_seq_one_letter_code
_entity_poly.pdbx_strand_id
1 'polypeptide(L)'
;MKSYSTRVLLVEDEDVARKTLSFYLNTIFDEVVVACDGAEGSLVFKKNYDEEKPFDLVLTDLKMPNKDGISMIDEIRVLVPNQRFIIVSAHKNEDDLLKLINLRVLGYFVKPLNIDNMMEMLKKAKEEVLADNVSPLEQSELITLNKRYTYNNINDKLYNEENIVKLSKKELDILKVLIDNLGEVVPVERFKEIVWDDVNTNDSAFRTVMKRLKDKVKEDDFIVSHKGYGYIIEKPLIKD
;
A
#
# COMPACT_ATOMS: atom_id res chain seq x y z
N MET A 1 -0.49 -17.70 13.11
CA MET A 1 0.34 -16.54 12.68
C MET A 1 -0.06 -15.35 13.54
N LYS A 2 0.89 -14.57 14.09
CA LYS A 2 0.52 -13.31 14.76
C LYS A 2 0.26 -12.28 13.66
N SER A 3 -0.97 -11.83 13.50
CA SER A 3 -1.24 -10.68 12.64
C SER A 3 -0.50 -9.45 13.17
N TYR A 4 0.01 -8.61 12.28
CA TYR A 4 0.64 -7.34 12.66
C TYR A 4 -0.39 -6.48 13.42
N SER A 5 0.00 -5.95 14.57
CA SER A 5 -0.86 -5.10 15.38
C SER A 5 -0.53 -3.63 15.12
N THR A 6 -1.49 -2.91 14.54
CA THR A 6 -1.32 -1.51 14.17
C THR A 6 -1.44 -0.58 15.38
N ARG A 7 -0.48 0.35 15.55
CA ARG A 7 -0.35 1.21 16.72
C ARG A 7 -0.36 2.69 16.37
N VAL A 8 -1.18 3.48 17.06
CA VAL A 8 -1.32 4.93 16.85
C VAL A 8 -1.06 5.69 18.14
N LEU A 9 -0.29 6.77 18.02
CA LEU A 9 -0.18 7.79 19.06
C LEU A 9 -1.11 8.96 18.71
N LEU A 10 -2.04 9.27 19.60
CA LEU A 10 -2.90 10.45 19.52
C LEU A 10 -2.42 11.51 20.51
N VAL A 11 -2.13 12.72 20.01
CA VAL A 11 -1.71 13.85 20.83
C VAL A 11 -2.68 15.02 20.64
N GLU A 12 -3.44 15.33 21.69
CA GLU A 12 -4.51 16.33 21.66
C GLU A 12 -4.70 16.89 23.08
N ASP A 13 -4.65 18.20 23.24
CA ASP A 13 -4.75 18.80 24.57
C ASP A 13 -6.21 18.94 25.08
N GLU A 14 -7.16 19.11 24.17
CA GLU A 14 -8.57 19.21 24.52
C GLU A 14 -9.17 17.84 24.88
N ASP A 15 -9.61 17.66 26.13
CA ASP A 15 -10.07 16.38 26.68
C ASP A 15 -11.25 15.78 25.88
N VAL A 16 -12.21 16.62 25.44
CA VAL A 16 -13.37 16.16 24.65
C VAL A 16 -12.95 15.71 23.26
N ALA A 17 -12.10 16.48 22.58
CA ALA A 17 -11.57 16.13 21.27
C ALA A 17 -10.74 14.86 21.35
N ARG A 18 -9.86 14.74 22.35
CA ARG A 18 -9.00 13.56 22.57
C ARG A 18 -9.84 12.30 22.79
N LYS A 19 -10.88 12.33 23.62
CA LYS A 19 -11.79 11.20 23.84
C LYS A 19 -12.54 10.81 22.55
N THR A 20 -13.03 11.80 21.81
CA THR A 20 -13.76 11.59 20.56
C THR A 20 -12.87 10.97 19.50
N LEU A 21 -11.68 11.53 19.27
CA LEU A 21 -10.71 11.01 18.29
C LEU A 21 -10.24 9.61 18.69
N SER A 22 -9.94 9.39 19.98
CA SER A 22 -9.54 8.08 20.49
C SER A 22 -10.63 7.02 20.23
N PHE A 23 -11.91 7.36 20.40
CA PHE A 23 -13.01 6.45 20.08
C PHE A 23 -12.98 6.03 18.61
N TYR A 24 -12.87 6.97 17.66
CA TYR A 24 -12.81 6.65 16.23
C TYR A 24 -11.56 5.86 15.87
N LEU A 25 -10.39 6.24 16.40
CA LEU A 25 -9.13 5.53 16.14
C LEU A 25 -9.19 4.07 16.61
N ASN A 26 -9.77 3.79 17.77
CA ASN A 26 -9.94 2.43 18.30
C ASN A 26 -10.91 1.57 17.47
N THR A 27 -11.73 2.15 16.58
CA THR A 27 -12.53 1.37 15.62
C THR A 27 -11.73 0.90 14.41
N ILE A 28 -10.56 1.50 14.18
CA ILE A 28 -9.73 1.21 13.01
C ILE A 28 -8.43 0.51 13.39
N PHE A 29 -7.70 1.01 14.38
CA PHE A 29 -6.39 0.53 14.79
C PHE A 29 -6.47 -0.40 16.01
N ASP A 30 -5.47 -1.25 16.17
CA ASP A 30 -5.49 -2.30 17.20
C ASP A 30 -5.06 -1.76 18.58
N GLU A 31 -4.20 -0.72 18.60
CA GLU A 31 -3.77 -0.06 19.82
C GLU A 31 -3.70 1.47 19.62
N VAL A 32 -4.33 2.23 20.51
CA VAL A 32 -4.28 3.68 20.52
C VAL A 32 -3.74 4.17 21.86
N VAL A 33 -2.58 4.82 21.83
CA VAL A 33 -1.97 5.46 22.99
C VAL A 33 -2.25 6.96 22.90
N VAL A 34 -2.57 7.59 24.03
CA VAL A 34 -2.93 9.01 24.06
C VAL A 34 -1.92 9.82 24.88
N ALA A 35 -1.72 11.08 24.47
CA ALA A 35 -0.96 12.09 25.20
C ALA A 35 -1.73 13.42 25.16
N CYS A 36 -1.55 14.26 26.17
CA CYS A 36 -2.32 15.50 26.35
C CYS A 36 -1.60 16.75 25.83
N ASP A 37 -0.34 16.65 25.42
CA ASP A 37 0.43 17.73 24.78
C ASP A 37 1.67 17.17 24.05
N GLY A 38 2.37 18.05 23.32
CA GLY A 38 3.55 17.63 22.56
C GLY A 38 4.74 17.19 23.42
N ALA A 39 4.82 17.63 24.68
CA ALA A 39 5.89 17.21 25.58
C ALA A 39 5.67 15.75 26.04
N GLU A 40 4.45 15.44 26.49
CA GLU A 40 4.06 14.07 26.81
C GLU A 40 4.12 13.18 25.57
N GLY A 41 3.65 13.68 24.40
CA GLY A 41 3.73 12.96 23.12
C GLY A 41 5.14 12.55 22.74
N SER A 42 6.13 13.46 22.85
CA SER A 42 7.55 13.15 22.62
C SER A 42 8.09 12.08 23.58
N LEU A 43 7.74 12.18 24.87
CA LEU A 43 8.17 11.21 25.88
C LEU A 43 7.58 9.83 25.65
N VAL A 44 6.27 9.75 25.38
CA VAL A 44 5.56 8.51 25.07
C VAL A 44 6.12 7.87 23.80
N PHE A 45 6.35 8.67 22.76
CA PHE A 45 6.92 8.18 21.51
C PHE A 45 8.31 7.57 21.73
N LYS A 46 9.21 8.33 22.38
CA LYS A 46 10.58 7.86 22.65
C LYS A 46 10.60 6.58 23.49
N LYS A 47 9.81 6.53 24.57
CA LYS A 47 9.70 5.36 25.42
C LYS A 47 9.30 4.11 24.62
N ASN A 48 8.25 4.22 23.78
CA ASN A 48 7.78 3.09 23.00
C ASN A 48 8.80 2.70 21.91
N TYR A 49 9.52 3.67 21.33
CA TYR A 49 10.60 3.40 20.40
C TYR A 49 11.73 2.60 21.07
N ASP A 50 12.18 3.00 22.25
CA ASP A 50 13.23 2.33 23.03
C ASP A 50 12.79 0.91 23.49
N GLU A 51 11.48 0.67 23.68
CA GLU A 51 10.91 -0.64 24.01
C GLU A 51 10.63 -1.53 22.79
N GLU A 52 11.07 -1.15 21.59
CA GLU A 52 10.81 -1.86 20.32
C GLU A 52 9.31 -2.03 20.00
N LYS A 53 8.50 -1.04 20.42
CA LYS A 53 7.06 -0.94 20.15
C LYS A 53 6.74 0.34 19.37
N PRO A 54 7.23 0.48 18.13
CA PRO A 54 7.05 1.71 17.36
C PRO A 54 5.57 2.02 17.10
N PHE A 55 5.27 3.30 16.88
CA PHE A 55 3.98 3.72 16.37
C PHE A 55 4.00 3.76 14.85
N ASP A 56 2.95 3.25 14.21
CA ASP A 56 2.77 3.30 12.76
C ASP A 56 2.31 4.68 12.28
N LEU A 57 1.52 5.35 13.12
CA LEU A 57 0.93 6.64 12.83
C LEU A 57 0.94 7.52 14.10
N VAL A 58 1.20 8.79 13.91
CA VAL A 58 0.98 9.82 14.95
C VAL A 58 -0.09 10.78 14.44
N LEU A 59 -1.17 10.93 15.19
CA LEU A 59 -2.21 11.93 14.95
C LEU A 59 -2.08 13.01 16.00
N THR A 60 -1.92 14.28 15.59
CA THR A 60 -1.61 15.38 16.51
C THR A 60 -2.33 16.68 16.15
N ASP A 61 -2.71 17.45 17.17
CA ASP A 61 -2.96 18.89 16.98
C ASP A 61 -1.62 19.64 16.83
N LEU A 62 -1.66 20.80 16.20
CA LEU A 62 -0.49 21.68 16.05
C LEU A 62 -0.29 22.57 17.25
N LYS A 63 -1.37 23.11 17.82
CA LYS A 63 -1.31 24.11 18.89
C LYS A 63 -1.74 23.50 20.20
N MET A 64 -0.77 23.19 21.03
CA MET A 64 -0.95 22.60 22.34
C MET A 64 -0.09 23.36 23.36
N PRO A 65 -0.45 23.34 24.66
CA PRO A 65 0.39 23.88 25.70
C PRO A 65 1.72 23.13 25.83
N ASN A 66 2.67 23.70 26.54
CA ASN A 66 3.99 23.19 26.86
C ASN A 66 4.89 22.98 25.61
N LYS A 67 4.48 22.14 24.69
CA LYS A 67 5.16 21.91 23.39
C LYS A 67 4.12 21.77 22.28
N ASP A 68 4.32 22.53 21.21
CA ASP A 68 3.46 22.45 20.02
C ASP A 68 3.72 21.18 19.18
N GLY A 69 2.76 20.85 18.31
CA GLY A 69 2.82 19.66 17.47
C GLY A 69 3.97 19.68 16.46
N ILE A 70 4.36 20.86 15.94
CA ILE A 70 5.46 21.00 14.98
C ILE A 70 6.79 20.62 15.64
N SER A 71 7.06 21.21 16.81
CA SER A 71 8.27 20.92 17.58
C SER A 71 8.36 19.43 17.98
N MET A 72 7.22 18.81 18.31
CA MET A 72 7.14 17.37 18.58
C MET A 72 7.44 16.54 17.31
N ILE A 73 6.87 16.90 16.17
CA ILE A 73 7.11 16.22 14.89
C ILE A 73 8.59 16.25 14.53
N ASP A 74 9.24 17.41 14.66
CA ASP A 74 10.67 17.56 14.36
C ASP A 74 11.52 16.65 15.25
N GLU A 75 11.25 16.57 16.54
CA GLU A 75 11.95 15.65 17.45
C GLU A 75 11.74 14.17 17.08
N ILE A 76 10.48 13.78 16.79
CA ILE A 76 10.18 12.41 16.40
C ILE A 76 10.92 12.04 15.11
N ARG A 77 11.02 12.96 14.15
CA ARG A 77 11.71 12.71 12.88
C ARG A 77 13.21 12.58 13.00
N VAL A 78 13.81 13.15 14.02
CA VAL A 78 15.23 12.88 14.33
C VAL A 78 15.43 11.40 14.68
N LEU A 79 14.46 10.78 15.36
CA LEU A 79 14.51 9.35 15.73
C LEU A 79 14.03 8.46 14.58
N VAL A 80 12.92 8.82 13.94
CA VAL A 80 12.25 8.05 12.88
C VAL A 80 11.94 8.98 11.70
N PRO A 81 12.88 9.16 10.72
CA PRO A 81 12.75 10.13 9.62
C PRO A 81 11.49 9.94 8.76
N ASN A 82 11.01 8.70 8.64
CA ASN A 82 9.84 8.35 7.81
C ASN A 82 8.57 8.12 8.63
N GLN A 83 8.52 8.60 9.90
CA GLN A 83 7.31 8.51 10.70
C GLN A 83 6.12 9.17 9.98
N ARG A 84 4.98 8.47 9.96
CA ARG A 84 3.74 8.97 9.38
C ARG A 84 3.00 9.86 10.38
N PHE A 85 2.53 11.01 9.88
CA PHE A 85 1.75 11.97 10.67
C PHE A 85 0.45 12.32 9.97
N ILE A 86 -0.60 12.44 10.75
CA ILE A 86 -1.86 13.13 10.39
C ILE A 86 -2.07 14.28 11.37
N ILE A 87 -2.42 15.43 10.85
CA ILE A 87 -2.63 16.64 11.63
C ILE A 87 -4.09 16.98 11.70
N VAL A 88 -4.55 17.34 12.90
CA VAL A 88 -5.92 17.80 13.17
C VAL A 88 -5.82 19.13 13.89
N SER A 89 -6.18 20.25 13.25
CA SER A 89 -6.00 21.57 13.86
C SER A 89 -7.18 22.49 13.64
N ALA A 90 -7.42 23.38 14.60
CA ALA A 90 -8.44 24.44 14.49
C ALA A 90 -8.00 25.61 13.58
N HIS A 91 -6.72 25.70 13.24
CA HIS A 91 -6.14 26.85 12.55
C HIS A 91 -5.96 26.61 11.05
N LYS A 92 -6.40 27.61 10.25
CA LYS A 92 -6.19 27.66 8.78
C LYS A 92 -5.10 28.69 8.43
N ASN A 93 -4.00 28.74 9.19
CA ASN A 93 -2.97 29.74 8.92
C ASN A 93 -2.10 29.31 7.73
N GLU A 94 -1.93 30.19 6.74
CA GLU A 94 -1.11 29.88 5.54
C GLU A 94 0.33 29.55 5.89
N ASP A 95 0.90 30.21 6.91
CA ASP A 95 2.27 29.94 7.39
C ASP A 95 2.42 28.52 7.97
N ASP A 96 1.40 28.00 8.64
CA ASP A 96 1.40 26.64 9.17
C ASP A 96 1.27 25.63 8.02
N LEU A 97 0.44 25.92 6.99
CA LEU A 97 0.29 25.08 5.80
C LEU A 97 1.60 24.96 5.01
N LEU A 98 2.36 26.05 4.84
CA LEU A 98 3.66 26.02 4.17
C LEU A 98 4.68 25.16 4.92
N LYS A 99 4.68 25.20 6.27
CA LYS A 99 5.51 24.31 7.09
C LYS A 99 5.10 22.85 6.91
N LEU A 100 3.79 22.57 6.85
CA LEU A 100 3.26 21.21 6.70
C LEU A 100 3.58 20.57 5.34
N ILE A 101 3.63 21.35 4.25
CA ILE A 101 4.07 20.86 2.94
C ILE A 101 5.49 20.29 3.03
N ASN A 102 6.38 20.97 3.76
CA ASN A 102 7.76 20.52 4.00
C ASN A 102 7.80 19.29 4.91
N LEU A 103 6.80 19.12 5.77
CA LEU A 103 6.73 18.00 6.72
C LEU A 103 6.17 16.70 6.13
N ARG A 104 5.79 16.64 4.84
CA ARG A 104 5.29 15.42 4.16
C ARG A 104 4.33 14.60 5.04
N VAL A 105 3.30 15.26 5.61
CA VAL A 105 2.27 14.59 6.39
C VAL A 105 1.32 13.83 5.48
N LEU A 106 0.76 12.71 5.95
CA LEU A 106 -0.23 11.93 5.20
C LEU A 106 -1.55 12.69 5.03
N GLY A 107 -1.92 13.52 6.01
CA GLY A 107 -3.15 14.27 5.97
C GLY A 107 -3.19 15.44 6.89
N TYR A 108 -4.04 16.41 6.54
CA TYR A 108 -4.32 17.58 7.34
C TYR A 108 -5.83 17.81 7.40
N PHE A 109 -6.38 17.85 8.60
CA PHE A 109 -7.79 18.10 8.85
C PHE A 109 -7.99 19.38 9.65
N VAL A 110 -8.97 20.17 9.25
CA VAL A 110 -9.36 21.39 9.95
C VAL A 110 -10.58 21.10 10.80
N LYS A 111 -10.53 21.50 12.08
CA LYS A 111 -11.71 21.46 12.97
C LYS A 111 -12.73 22.55 12.55
N PRO A 112 -14.07 22.28 12.50
CA PRO A 112 -14.71 21.03 12.91
C PRO A 112 -14.50 19.93 11.87
N LEU A 113 -14.25 18.71 12.35
CA LEU A 113 -13.90 17.57 11.50
C LEU A 113 -15.08 17.04 10.69
N ASN A 114 -14.85 16.79 9.40
CA ASN A 114 -15.70 15.88 8.65
C ASN A 114 -15.28 14.45 8.98
N ILE A 115 -16.09 13.76 9.77
CA ILE A 115 -15.76 12.43 10.31
C ILE A 115 -15.62 11.40 9.18
N ASP A 116 -16.49 11.46 8.16
CA ASP A 116 -16.45 10.47 7.05
C ASP A 116 -15.14 10.56 6.28
N ASN A 117 -14.71 11.79 5.93
CA ASN A 117 -13.45 12.02 5.23
C ASN A 117 -12.24 11.59 6.09
N MET A 118 -12.28 11.87 7.38
CA MET A 118 -11.21 11.47 8.31
C MET A 118 -11.14 9.94 8.40
N MET A 119 -12.28 9.27 8.57
CA MET A 119 -12.36 7.80 8.66
C MET A 119 -11.85 7.12 7.37
N GLU A 120 -12.19 7.66 6.19
CA GLU A 120 -11.68 7.15 4.92
C GLU A 120 -10.15 7.24 4.85
N MET A 121 -9.57 8.39 5.22
CA MET A 121 -8.12 8.58 5.23
C MET A 121 -7.43 7.68 6.25
N LEU A 122 -7.98 7.53 7.45
CA LEU A 122 -7.43 6.65 8.48
C LEU A 122 -7.43 5.18 8.04
N LYS A 123 -8.48 4.72 7.35
CA LYS A 123 -8.53 3.37 6.77
C LYS A 123 -7.44 3.17 5.72
N LYS A 124 -7.27 4.12 4.79
CA LYS A 124 -6.18 4.10 3.80
C LYS A 124 -4.80 4.08 4.47
N ALA A 125 -4.60 4.91 5.51
CA ALA A 125 -3.35 4.91 6.26
C ALA A 125 -3.07 3.56 6.93
N LYS A 126 -4.09 2.88 7.48
CA LYS A 126 -3.95 1.53 8.03
C LYS A 126 -3.59 0.51 6.95
N GLU A 127 -4.23 0.57 5.78
CA GLU A 127 -3.92 -0.33 4.66
C GLU A 127 -2.46 -0.18 4.21
N GLU A 128 -1.94 1.04 4.10
CA GLU A 128 -0.54 1.31 3.79
C GLU A 128 0.41 0.77 4.88
N VAL A 129 0.07 0.98 6.16
CA VAL A 129 0.84 0.44 7.29
C VAL A 129 0.89 -1.09 7.23
N LEU A 130 -0.24 -1.74 7.00
CA LEU A 130 -0.30 -3.19 6.87
C LEU A 130 0.51 -3.66 5.67
N ALA A 131 0.42 -2.98 4.52
CA ALA A 131 1.20 -3.30 3.34
C ALA A 131 2.71 -3.24 3.60
N ASP A 132 3.21 -2.23 4.35
CA ASP A 132 4.64 -2.10 4.65
C ASP A 132 5.15 -3.10 5.71
N ASN A 133 4.27 -3.57 6.59
CA ASN A 133 4.62 -4.47 7.70
C ASN A 133 4.30 -5.94 7.43
N VAL A 134 3.63 -6.23 6.33
CA VAL A 134 3.55 -7.61 5.83
C VAL A 134 4.95 -7.99 5.32
N SER A 135 5.49 -9.07 5.85
CA SER A 135 6.77 -9.64 5.41
C SER A 135 6.78 -9.74 3.87
N PRO A 136 7.93 -9.50 3.18
CA PRO A 136 8.03 -9.72 1.74
C PRO A 136 7.54 -11.09 1.26
N LEU A 137 7.46 -12.08 2.17
CA LEU A 137 6.87 -13.39 1.94
C LEU A 137 5.34 -13.40 2.07
N GLU A 138 4.74 -12.42 2.78
CA GLU A 138 3.28 -12.28 2.95
C GLU A 138 2.69 -11.17 2.06
N GLN A 139 3.49 -10.21 1.60
CA GLN A 139 3.13 -9.25 0.55
C GLN A 139 3.21 -9.86 -0.85
N SER A 140 3.75 -11.06 -0.99
CA SER A 140 3.62 -11.77 -2.24
C SER A 140 2.15 -12.18 -2.39
N GLU A 141 1.35 -11.39 -3.05
CA GLU A 141 0.27 -11.96 -3.84
C GLU A 141 0.94 -12.87 -4.88
N LEU A 142 1.34 -14.04 -4.40
CA LEU A 142 1.69 -15.15 -5.28
C LEU A 142 0.39 -15.54 -5.97
N ILE A 143 0.19 -14.98 -7.14
CA ILE A 143 -0.92 -15.34 -7.99
C ILE A 143 -0.61 -16.74 -8.51
N THR A 144 -1.32 -17.73 -8.01
CA THR A 144 -1.23 -19.10 -8.50
C THR A 144 -1.87 -19.15 -9.89
N LEU A 145 -1.07 -19.38 -10.92
CA LEU A 145 -1.55 -19.47 -12.30
C LEU A 145 -2.02 -20.90 -12.63
N ASN A 146 -1.30 -21.90 -12.11
CA ASN A 146 -1.68 -23.31 -12.15
C ASN A 146 -0.94 -24.11 -11.05
N LYS A 147 -0.86 -25.44 -11.16
CA LYS A 147 -0.21 -26.29 -10.15
C LYS A 147 1.31 -26.06 -10.01
N ARG A 148 1.98 -25.52 -11.04
CA ARG A 148 3.44 -25.36 -11.10
C ARG A 148 3.88 -23.91 -11.13
N TYR A 149 3.08 -23.01 -11.72
CA TYR A 149 3.46 -21.65 -11.96
C TYR A 149 2.77 -20.69 -11.00
N THR A 150 3.59 -19.87 -10.35
CA THR A 150 3.15 -18.76 -9.51
C THR A 150 3.81 -17.46 -9.98
N TYR A 151 3.08 -16.37 -9.94
CA TYR A 151 3.59 -15.04 -10.25
C TYR A 151 3.59 -14.18 -8.99
N ASN A 152 4.72 -13.53 -8.72
CA ASN A 152 4.84 -12.58 -7.62
C ASN A 152 4.64 -11.17 -8.15
N ASN A 153 3.54 -10.54 -7.77
CA ASN A 153 3.12 -9.22 -8.23
C ASN A 153 4.01 -8.07 -7.72
N ILE A 154 4.76 -8.29 -6.64
CA ILE A 154 5.62 -7.25 -6.04
C ILE A 154 6.96 -7.13 -6.78
N ASN A 155 7.59 -8.26 -7.08
CA ASN A 155 8.91 -8.28 -7.71
C ASN A 155 8.87 -8.61 -9.20
N ASP A 156 7.67 -8.74 -9.78
CA ASP A 156 7.44 -9.03 -11.19
C ASP A 156 8.11 -10.31 -11.68
N LYS A 157 8.11 -11.37 -10.85
CA LYS A 157 8.77 -12.64 -11.19
C LYS A 157 7.78 -13.77 -11.34
N LEU A 158 7.96 -14.53 -12.41
CA LEU A 158 7.28 -15.79 -12.63
C LEU A 158 8.15 -16.94 -12.08
N TYR A 159 7.53 -17.83 -11.34
CA TYR A 159 8.17 -19.02 -10.78
C TYR A 159 7.56 -20.29 -11.37
N ASN A 160 8.40 -21.26 -11.65
CA ASN A 160 8.02 -22.66 -11.90
C ASN A 160 8.48 -23.44 -10.66
N GLU A 161 7.53 -23.75 -9.78
CA GLU A 161 7.81 -24.24 -8.42
C GLU A 161 8.73 -23.24 -7.67
N GLU A 162 9.98 -23.59 -7.37
CA GLU A 162 10.96 -22.71 -6.72
C GLU A 162 11.88 -21.96 -7.69
N ASN A 163 11.80 -22.26 -9.00
CA ASN A 163 12.73 -21.72 -9.99
C ASN A 163 12.18 -20.49 -10.69
N ILE A 164 13.00 -19.43 -10.79
CA ILE A 164 12.63 -18.20 -11.52
C ILE A 164 12.65 -18.45 -13.02
N VAL A 165 11.53 -18.19 -13.69
CA VAL A 165 11.43 -18.18 -15.15
C VAL A 165 11.85 -16.80 -15.66
N LYS A 166 12.98 -16.75 -16.38
CA LYS A 166 13.50 -15.48 -16.93
C LYS A 166 12.66 -15.02 -18.12
N LEU A 167 11.95 -13.93 -17.95
CA LEU A 167 11.16 -13.25 -18.99
C LEU A 167 11.88 -12.01 -19.50
N SER A 168 11.77 -11.72 -20.79
CA SER A 168 12.09 -10.40 -21.34
C SER A 168 11.01 -9.39 -20.96
N LYS A 169 11.31 -8.08 -21.08
CA LYS A 169 10.35 -7.03 -20.74
C LYS A 169 8.99 -7.24 -21.43
N LYS A 170 8.96 -7.46 -22.75
CA LYS A 170 7.70 -7.64 -23.49
C LYS A 170 6.96 -8.93 -23.15
N GLU A 171 7.67 -10.01 -22.81
CA GLU A 171 7.05 -11.25 -22.33
C GLU A 171 6.39 -11.03 -20.96
N LEU A 172 7.06 -10.28 -20.07
CA LEU A 172 6.52 -9.89 -18.76
C LEU A 172 5.30 -8.98 -18.92
N ASP A 173 5.36 -7.97 -19.80
CA ASP A 173 4.26 -7.06 -20.05
C ASP A 173 3.02 -7.81 -20.59
N ILE A 174 3.21 -8.78 -21.51
CA ILE A 174 2.12 -9.67 -21.97
C ILE A 174 1.55 -10.50 -20.82
N LEU A 175 2.41 -11.07 -19.98
CA LEU A 175 1.99 -11.87 -18.82
C LEU A 175 1.16 -11.04 -17.85
N LYS A 176 1.58 -9.80 -17.56
CA LYS A 176 0.83 -8.87 -16.70
C LYS A 176 -0.56 -8.58 -17.26
N VAL A 177 -0.68 -8.27 -18.54
CA VAL A 177 -1.99 -8.04 -19.18
C VAL A 177 -2.91 -9.25 -19.00
N LEU A 178 -2.39 -10.48 -19.11
CA LEU A 178 -3.18 -11.69 -18.87
C LEU A 178 -3.57 -11.87 -17.40
N ILE A 179 -2.67 -11.56 -16.48
CA ILE A 179 -2.90 -11.66 -15.02
C ILE A 179 -3.94 -10.65 -14.56
N ASP A 180 -3.87 -9.41 -15.07
CA ASP A 180 -4.84 -8.36 -14.76
C ASP A 180 -6.25 -8.69 -15.27
N ASN A 181 -6.37 -9.65 -16.21
CA ASN A 181 -7.63 -10.10 -16.79
C ASN A 181 -7.84 -11.62 -16.61
N LEU A 182 -7.47 -12.17 -15.43
CA LEU A 182 -7.64 -13.60 -15.11
C LEU A 182 -9.09 -14.07 -15.29
N GLY A 183 -9.26 -15.12 -16.08
CA GLY A 183 -10.58 -15.71 -16.40
C GLY A 183 -11.33 -15.00 -17.53
N GLU A 184 -10.71 -14.02 -18.18
CA GLU A 184 -11.28 -13.31 -19.33
C GLU A 184 -10.39 -13.46 -20.57
N VAL A 185 -11.03 -13.54 -21.75
CA VAL A 185 -10.28 -13.59 -23.02
C VAL A 185 -9.81 -12.19 -23.39
N VAL A 186 -8.50 -11.99 -23.47
CA VAL A 186 -7.89 -10.72 -23.87
C VAL A 186 -7.66 -10.70 -25.39
N PRO A 187 -8.27 -9.77 -26.15
CA PRO A 187 -8.07 -9.64 -27.58
C PRO A 187 -6.63 -9.24 -27.94
N VAL A 188 -6.17 -9.64 -29.15
CA VAL A 188 -4.79 -9.35 -29.61
C VAL A 188 -4.53 -7.84 -29.69
N GLU A 189 -5.52 -7.06 -30.09
CA GLU A 189 -5.45 -5.61 -30.19
C GLU A 189 -5.12 -4.96 -28.85
N ARG A 190 -5.69 -5.49 -27.75
CA ARG A 190 -5.44 -5.00 -26.40
C ARG A 190 -3.99 -5.18 -25.96
N PHE A 191 -3.36 -6.31 -26.33
CA PHE A 191 -1.93 -6.51 -26.06
C PHE A 191 -1.06 -5.53 -26.84
N LYS A 192 -1.41 -5.25 -28.11
CA LYS A 192 -0.65 -4.32 -28.94
C LYS A 192 -0.69 -2.92 -28.36
N GLU A 193 -1.89 -2.47 -27.99
CA GLU A 193 -2.12 -1.16 -27.35
C GLU A 193 -1.26 -1.00 -26.08
N ILE A 194 -1.28 -1.98 -25.17
CA ILE A 194 -0.63 -1.86 -23.86
C ILE A 194 0.89 -2.12 -23.95
N VAL A 195 1.32 -3.11 -24.71
CA VAL A 195 2.73 -3.59 -24.71
C VAL A 195 3.59 -2.87 -25.75
N TRP A 196 2.99 -2.32 -26.81
CA TRP A 196 3.71 -1.61 -27.88
C TRP A 196 3.33 -0.13 -28.01
N ASP A 197 2.31 0.32 -27.27
CA ASP A 197 1.73 1.67 -27.39
C ASP A 197 1.30 2.02 -28.83
N ASP A 198 0.97 0.97 -29.62
CA ASP A 198 0.60 1.08 -31.03
C ASP A 198 -0.29 -0.09 -31.48
N VAL A 199 -1.55 0.21 -31.72
CA VAL A 199 -2.55 -0.77 -32.22
C VAL A 199 -2.17 -1.34 -33.60
N ASN A 200 -1.41 -0.57 -34.41
CA ASN A 200 -0.97 -0.97 -35.74
C ASN A 200 0.29 -1.84 -35.73
N THR A 201 0.83 -2.17 -34.54
CA THR A 201 1.95 -3.10 -34.42
C THR A 201 1.66 -4.39 -35.18
N ASN A 202 2.63 -4.85 -35.97
CA ASN A 202 2.48 -6.04 -36.81
C ASN A 202 2.14 -7.27 -35.95
N ASP A 203 1.10 -8.00 -36.35
CA ASP A 203 0.67 -9.25 -35.72
C ASP A 203 1.81 -10.25 -35.55
N SER A 204 2.78 -10.28 -36.47
CA SER A 204 3.93 -11.17 -36.40
C SER A 204 4.83 -10.85 -35.18
N ALA A 205 4.99 -9.60 -34.82
CA ALA A 205 5.78 -9.18 -33.66
C ALA A 205 5.12 -9.66 -32.36
N PHE A 206 3.82 -9.43 -32.20
CA PHE A 206 3.05 -9.94 -31.06
C PHE A 206 3.13 -11.48 -30.98
N ARG A 207 2.81 -12.19 -32.08
CA ARG A 207 2.81 -13.66 -32.11
C ARG A 207 4.19 -14.24 -31.77
N THR A 208 5.27 -13.58 -32.19
CA THR A 208 6.64 -14.01 -31.86
C THR A 208 6.91 -13.91 -30.35
N VAL A 209 6.51 -12.83 -29.70
CA VAL A 209 6.71 -12.65 -28.24
C VAL A 209 5.80 -13.61 -27.48
N MET A 210 4.54 -13.74 -27.85
CA MET A 210 3.59 -14.67 -27.25
C MET A 210 4.07 -16.12 -27.36
N LYS A 211 4.59 -16.52 -28.54
CA LYS A 211 5.17 -17.85 -28.71
C LYS A 211 6.35 -18.10 -27.79
N ARG A 212 7.28 -17.14 -27.67
CA ARG A 212 8.41 -17.24 -26.74
C ARG A 212 7.98 -17.36 -25.28
N LEU A 213 6.96 -16.62 -24.89
CA LEU A 213 6.38 -16.71 -23.53
C LEU A 213 5.81 -18.12 -23.31
N LYS A 214 4.98 -18.63 -24.24
CA LYS A 214 4.42 -19.99 -24.17
C LYS A 214 5.50 -21.07 -24.16
N ASP A 215 6.56 -20.92 -24.95
CA ASP A 215 7.69 -21.86 -24.96
C ASP A 215 8.40 -21.95 -23.59
N LYS A 216 8.39 -20.87 -22.81
CA LYS A 216 8.98 -20.82 -21.46
C LYS A 216 8.09 -21.46 -20.38
N VAL A 217 6.79 -21.55 -20.63
CA VAL A 217 5.81 -22.12 -19.68
C VAL A 217 5.21 -23.45 -20.20
N LYS A 218 5.83 -24.06 -21.18
CA LYS A 218 5.34 -25.25 -21.89
C LYS A 218 5.18 -26.52 -21.03
N GLU A 219 5.85 -26.58 -19.86
CA GLU A 219 5.78 -27.77 -18.99
C GLU A 219 4.39 -27.98 -18.38
N ASP A 220 3.64 -26.91 -18.22
CA ASP A 220 2.24 -26.92 -17.81
C ASP A 220 1.60 -25.59 -18.30
N ASP A 221 1.31 -25.54 -19.63
CA ASP A 221 0.87 -24.33 -20.33
C ASP A 221 -0.48 -23.84 -19.78
N PHE A 222 -0.44 -22.72 -19.08
CA PHE A 222 -1.62 -22.07 -18.52
C PHE A 222 -2.17 -20.94 -19.40
N ILE A 223 -1.51 -20.63 -20.53
CA ILE A 223 -1.96 -19.60 -21.49
C ILE A 223 -2.73 -20.28 -22.62
N VAL A 224 -4.05 -20.22 -22.54
CA VAL A 224 -4.94 -20.81 -23.52
C VAL A 224 -5.18 -19.84 -24.68
N SER A 225 -5.06 -20.33 -25.93
CA SER A 225 -5.37 -19.56 -27.13
C SER A 225 -6.79 -19.82 -27.58
N HIS A 226 -7.61 -18.77 -27.65
CA HIS A 226 -8.94 -18.79 -28.25
C HIS A 226 -8.83 -18.30 -29.69
N LYS A 227 -8.91 -19.26 -30.64
CA LYS A 227 -8.71 -18.99 -32.08
C LYS A 227 -9.67 -17.92 -32.59
N GLY A 228 -9.11 -16.81 -33.08
CA GLY A 228 -9.85 -15.65 -33.60
C GLY A 228 -10.32 -14.65 -32.55
N TYR A 229 -10.11 -14.91 -31.26
CA TYR A 229 -10.57 -14.02 -30.19
C TYR A 229 -9.42 -13.46 -29.33
N GLY A 230 -8.41 -14.27 -29.00
CA GLY A 230 -7.31 -13.80 -28.15
C GLY A 230 -6.71 -14.90 -27.26
N TYR A 231 -6.26 -14.50 -26.07
CA TYR A 231 -5.62 -15.37 -25.10
C TYR A 231 -6.23 -15.20 -23.71
N ILE A 232 -6.20 -16.25 -22.90
CA ILE A 232 -6.74 -16.28 -21.54
C ILE A 232 -5.80 -17.07 -20.61
N ILE A 233 -5.72 -16.66 -19.36
CA ILE A 233 -5.32 -17.52 -18.25
C ILE A 233 -6.61 -17.86 -17.48
N GLU A 234 -6.99 -19.14 -17.45
CA GLU A 234 -8.17 -19.58 -16.71
C GLU A 234 -7.96 -19.39 -15.21
N LYS A 235 -9.02 -19.00 -14.49
CA LYS A 235 -8.92 -18.91 -13.01
C LYS A 235 -8.60 -20.30 -12.45
N PRO A 236 -7.55 -20.43 -11.63
CA PRO A 236 -7.27 -21.70 -10.99
C PRO A 236 -8.48 -22.11 -10.13
N LEU A 237 -8.89 -23.37 -10.27
CA LEU A 237 -9.92 -23.95 -9.42
C LEU A 237 -9.35 -24.00 -7.99
N ILE A 238 -9.80 -23.10 -7.12
CA ILE A 238 -9.54 -23.19 -5.70
C ILE A 238 -10.31 -24.44 -5.23
N LYS A 239 -9.57 -25.51 -4.89
CA LYS A 239 -10.17 -26.62 -4.16
C LYS A 239 -10.25 -26.16 -2.70
N ASP A 240 -11.49 -25.98 -2.22
CA ASP A 240 -11.84 -25.87 -0.81
C ASP A 240 -11.21 -27.00 0.01
#